data_73f754ebf040fadcb8e9b54b678fee56
#
_entry.id   73f754ebf040fadcb8e9b54b678fee56
#
_cell.length_a   1.000
_cell.length_b   1.000
_cell.length_c   1.000
_cell.angle_alpha   90.00
_cell.angle_beta   90.00
_cell.angle_gamma   90.00
#
_symmetry.space_group_name_H-M   'P 1'
#
loop_
_entity.id
_entity.type
_entity.pdbx_description
1 polymer ?
#
loop_
_entity_poly.entity_id
_entity_poly.type
_entity_poly.pdbx_seq_one_letter_code
_entity_poly.pdbx_strand_id
1 'polypeptide(L)'
;MNLEALTQAVMERMEQQKPRAYLIGDMPDYHKFNYVNTEPYEAVVMGVLSPGQLLHMPDDIVCEALLQGKPVWLWPHQRHHEAAHGKMLCRELLAAEQHLKQLGVKLLGQEKRLITAETARSMRRRGEMPCAESRMTPLAKDILEGKSL
;
A
#
# COMPACT_ATOMS: atom_id res chain seq x y z
N MET A 1 -32.99 -15.13 -20.84
CA MET A 1 -31.95 -14.28 -20.22
C MET A 1 -30.80 -14.08 -21.16
N ASN A 2 -30.50 -12.84 -21.48
CA ASN A 2 -29.34 -12.53 -22.31
C ASN A 2 -28.05 -12.69 -21.49
N LEU A 3 -27.03 -13.28 -22.09
CA LEU A 3 -25.71 -13.50 -21.46
C LEU A 3 -25.09 -12.18 -20.96
N GLU A 4 -25.27 -11.10 -21.70
CA GLU A 4 -24.80 -9.77 -21.33
C GLU A 4 -25.47 -9.23 -20.04
N ALA A 5 -26.78 -9.42 -19.91
CA ALA A 5 -27.50 -9.02 -18.69
C ALA A 5 -27.08 -9.84 -17.49
N LEU A 6 -26.80 -11.13 -17.65
CA LEU A 6 -26.30 -11.99 -16.59
C LEU A 6 -24.89 -11.58 -16.18
N THR A 7 -24.01 -11.30 -17.13
CA THR A 7 -22.64 -10.84 -16.88
C THR A 7 -22.65 -9.52 -16.14
N GLN A 8 -23.48 -8.57 -16.55
CA GLN A 8 -23.63 -7.29 -15.89
C GLN A 8 -24.15 -7.42 -14.46
N ALA A 9 -25.15 -8.27 -14.23
CA ALA A 9 -25.68 -8.54 -12.88
C ALA A 9 -24.63 -9.16 -11.97
N VAL A 10 -23.79 -10.07 -12.48
CA VAL A 10 -22.67 -10.66 -11.72
C VAL A 10 -21.62 -9.60 -11.38
N MET A 11 -21.27 -8.75 -12.33
CA MET A 11 -20.30 -7.66 -12.10
C MET A 11 -20.81 -6.65 -11.07
N GLU A 12 -22.08 -6.28 -11.11
CA GLU A 12 -22.69 -5.40 -10.11
C GLU A 12 -22.68 -6.03 -8.71
N ARG A 13 -22.97 -7.32 -8.60
CA ARG A 13 -22.87 -8.05 -7.32
C ARG A 13 -21.44 -8.12 -6.80
N MET A 14 -20.46 -8.31 -7.67
CA MET A 14 -19.05 -8.34 -7.28
C MET A 14 -18.60 -6.96 -6.75
N GLU A 15 -19.05 -5.88 -7.37
CA GLU A 15 -18.77 -4.53 -6.89
C GLU A 15 -19.44 -4.23 -5.55
N GLN A 16 -20.68 -4.68 -5.35
CA GLN A 16 -21.40 -4.53 -4.08
C GLN A 16 -20.79 -5.34 -2.94
N GLN A 17 -20.07 -6.41 -3.24
CA GLN A 17 -19.39 -7.24 -2.24
C GLN A 17 -18.03 -6.69 -1.81
N LYS A 18 -17.48 -5.72 -2.54
CA LYS A 18 -16.22 -5.09 -2.14
C LYS A 18 -16.42 -4.28 -0.86
N PRO A 19 -15.48 -4.36 0.10
CA PRO A 19 -15.57 -3.54 1.30
C PRO A 19 -15.48 -2.06 0.95
N ARG A 20 -16.25 -1.25 1.64
CA ARG A 20 -16.25 0.20 1.45
C ARG A 20 -15.05 0.80 2.15
N ALA A 21 -14.28 1.57 1.43
CA ALA A 21 -13.11 2.25 1.94
C ALA A 21 -13.21 3.75 1.72
N TYR A 22 -12.99 4.51 2.77
CA TYR A 22 -12.89 5.96 2.65
C TYR A 22 -11.58 6.32 1.95
N LEU A 23 -11.68 7.03 0.82
CA LEU A 23 -10.53 7.41 0.02
C LEU A 23 -10.02 8.79 0.42
N ILE A 24 -8.74 8.86 0.76
CA ILE A 24 -8.01 10.12 0.97
C ILE A 24 -7.02 10.28 -0.18
N GLY A 25 -7.02 11.43 -0.83
CA GLY A 25 -6.21 11.70 -2.02
C GLY A 25 -6.82 11.13 -3.29
N ASP A 26 -6.00 10.92 -4.30
CA ASP A 26 -6.45 10.40 -5.59
C ASP A 26 -6.58 8.88 -5.57
N MET A 27 -7.48 8.36 -6.40
CA MET A 27 -7.73 6.92 -6.48
C MET A 27 -6.46 6.17 -6.93
N PRO A 28 -6.00 5.18 -6.14
CA PRO A 28 -4.87 4.35 -6.54
C PRO A 28 -5.30 3.31 -7.58
N ASP A 29 -4.34 2.76 -8.29
CA ASP A 29 -4.58 1.64 -9.21
C ASP A 29 -4.73 0.32 -8.44
N TYR A 30 -5.76 0.25 -7.62
CA TYR A 30 -6.10 -0.90 -6.79
C TYR A 30 -7.61 -0.98 -6.63
N HIS A 31 -8.22 -2.02 -7.15
CA HIS A 31 -9.68 -2.10 -7.35
C HIS A 31 -10.38 -3.11 -6.44
N LYS A 32 -9.74 -3.54 -5.35
CA LYS A 32 -10.35 -4.47 -4.39
C LYS A 32 -11.29 -3.81 -3.39
N PHE A 33 -11.34 -2.47 -3.37
CA PHE A 33 -12.23 -1.70 -2.52
C PHE A 33 -13.26 -0.93 -3.32
N ASN A 34 -14.40 -0.70 -2.71
CA ASN A 34 -15.36 0.28 -3.19
C ASN A 34 -15.05 1.62 -2.50
N TYR A 35 -14.40 2.52 -3.21
CA TYR A 35 -13.97 3.80 -2.66
C TYR A 35 -15.14 4.75 -2.50
N VAL A 36 -15.28 5.30 -1.30
CA VAL A 36 -16.34 6.24 -0.94
C VAL A 36 -15.73 7.47 -0.27
N ASN A 37 -16.50 8.54 -0.21
CA ASN A 37 -16.10 9.77 0.48
C ASN A 37 -17.03 10.14 1.63
N THR A 38 -17.93 9.22 2.00
CA THR A 38 -18.90 9.40 3.06
C THR A 38 -19.03 8.14 3.90
N GLU A 39 -19.53 8.29 5.13
CA GLU A 39 -19.90 7.14 5.95
C GLU A 39 -21.15 6.43 5.39
N PRO A 40 -21.31 5.14 5.64
CA PRO A 40 -20.43 4.24 6.38
C PRO A 40 -19.28 3.69 5.53
N TYR A 41 -18.14 3.38 6.19
CA TYR A 41 -17.00 2.72 5.58
C TYR A 41 -16.37 1.73 6.56
N GLU A 42 -15.75 0.68 6.04
CA GLU A 42 -15.12 -0.39 6.82
C GLU A 42 -13.60 -0.22 6.94
N ALA A 43 -13.01 0.55 6.04
CA ALA A 43 -11.57 0.77 5.95
C ALA A 43 -11.29 2.20 5.49
N VAL A 44 -10.06 2.62 5.67
CA VAL A 44 -9.54 3.88 5.12
C VAL A 44 -8.37 3.59 4.21
N VAL A 45 -8.39 4.17 3.02
CA VAL A 45 -7.31 4.06 2.04
C VAL A 45 -6.73 5.43 1.77
N MET A 46 -5.48 5.62 2.11
CA MET A 46 -4.69 6.75 1.65
C MET A 46 -4.14 6.41 0.27
N GLY A 47 -4.75 6.95 -0.76
CA GLY A 47 -4.39 6.71 -2.15
C GLY A 47 -3.15 7.51 -2.58
N VAL A 48 -3.19 8.04 -3.80
CA VAL A 48 -2.09 8.88 -4.28
C VAL A 48 -2.14 10.22 -3.58
N LEU A 49 -1.23 10.42 -2.63
CA LEU A 49 -1.11 11.64 -1.84
C LEU A 49 -0.03 12.56 -2.43
N SER A 50 -0.26 13.87 -2.37
CA SER A 50 0.82 14.83 -2.61
C SER A 50 1.82 14.79 -1.45
N PRO A 51 3.07 15.23 -1.65
CA PRO A 51 4.04 15.29 -0.56
C PRO A 51 3.54 16.06 0.66
N GLY A 52 2.85 17.17 0.46
CA GLY A 52 2.26 17.96 1.55
C GLY A 52 1.18 17.20 2.31
N GLN A 53 0.33 16.46 1.60
CA GLN A 53 -0.68 15.61 2.24
C GLN A 53 -0.05 14.51 3.10
N LEU A 54 0.99 13.87 2.61
CA LEU A 54 1.69 12.82 3.36
C LEU A 54 2.33 13.36 4.63
N LEU A 55 2.93 14.55 4.57
CA LEU A 55 3.56 15.19 5.74
C LEU A 55 2.54 15.60 6.82
N HIS A 56 1.28 15.81 6.45
CA HIS A 56 0.21 16.15 7.38
C HIS A 56 -0.55 14.93 7.92
N MET A 57 -0.14 13.73 7.56
CA MET A 57 -0.72 12.50 8.11
C MET A 57 -0.07 12.11 9.45
N PRO A 58 -0.80 11.47 10.37
CA PRO A 58 -2.22 11.09 10.25
C PRO A 58 -3.16 12.28 10.48
N ASP A 59 -4.20 12.36 9.68
CA ASP A 59 -5.29 13.30 9.90
C ASP A 59 -6.33 12.73 10.89
N ASP A 60 -7.38 13.50 11.16
CA ASP A 60 -8.42 13.10 12.12
C ASP A 60 -9.15 11.82 11.69
N ILE A 61 -9.37 11.66 10.39
CA ILE A 61 -10.05 10.48 9.84
C ILE A 61 -9.21 9.22 10.05
N VAL A 62 -7.90 9.31 9.77
CA VAL A 62 -6.96 8.20 9.98
C VAL A 62 -6.85 7.86 11.47
N CYS A 63 -6.70 8.86 12.33
CA CYS A 63 -6.63 8.65 13.77
C CYS A 63 -7.89 7.99 14.30
N GLU A 64 -9.05 8.45 13.91
CA GLU A 64 -10.32 7.89 14.34
C GLU A 64 -10.48 6.45 13.87
N ALA A 65 -10.15 6.15 12.62
CA ALA A 65 -10.20 4.80 12.08
C ALA A 65 -9.27 3.84 12.85
N LEU A 66 -8.06 4.26 13.16
CA LEU A 66 -7.11 3.46 13.93
C LEU A 66 -7.62 3.20 15.36
N LEU A 67 -8.20 4.21 15.99
CA LEU A 67 -8.79 4.06 17.33
C LEU A 67 -10.01 3.14 17.36
N GLN A 68 -10.77 3.10 16.28
CA GLN A 68 -11.91 2.20 16.12
C GLN A 68 -11.52 0.78 15.69
N GLY A 69 -10.25 0.52 15.43
CA GLY A 69 -9.76 -0.76 14.96
C GLY A 69 -10.04 -1.04 13.48
N LYS A 70 -10.39 -0.03 12.70
CA LYS A 70 -10.57 -0.17 11.25
C LYS A 70 -9.23 -0.27 10.55
N PRO A 71 -9.09 -1.13 9.54
CA PRO A 71 -7.85 -1.21 8.76
C PRO A 71 -7.62 0.10 7.99
N VAL A 72 -6.40 0.59 8.05
CA VAL A 72 -5.95 1.77 7.30
C VAL A 72 -4.82 1.35 6.39
N TRP A 73 -4.94 1.70 5.11
CA TRP A 73 -4.01 1.32 4.05
C TRP A 73 -3.39 2.57 3.43
N LEU A 74 -2.13 2.47 3.07
CA LEU A 74 -1.40 3.51 2.38
C LEU A 74 -0.90 2.99 1.03
N TRP A 75 -1.25 3.69 -0.05
CA TRP A 75 -0.67 3.42 -1.36
C TRP A 75 0.79 3.83 -1.37
N PRO A 76 1.72 2.94 -1.76
CA PRO A 76 3.14 3.25 -1.72
C PRO A 76 3.48 4.43 -2.61
N HIS A 77 4.22 5.39 -2.07
CA HIS A 77 4.73 6.51 -2.85
C HIS A 77 5.88 6.09 -3.76
N GLN A 78 5.89 6.66 -4.95
CA GLN A 78 7.07 6.58 -5.79
C GLN A 78 8.19 7.34 -5.09
N ARG A 79 9.27 6.64 -4.81
CA ARG A 79 10.44 7.25 -4.19
C ARG A 79 11.19 8.03 -5.25
N HIS A 80 11.24 9.34 -5.13
CA HIS A 80 12.09 10.19 -5.95
C HIS A 80 13.50 10.23 -5.36
N HIS A 81 14.19 9.10 -5.39
CA HIS A 81 15.53 8.98 -4.81
C HIS A 81 16.60 9.80 -5.54
N GLU A 82 16.35 10.19 -6.76
CA GLU A 82 17.33 10.81 -7.64
C GLU A 82 17.19 12.32 -7.76
N ALA A 83 16.27 12.92 -7.00
CA ALA A 83 16.16 14.38 -7.02
C ALA A 83 17.44 15.00 -6.43
N ALA A 84 18.24 15.67 -7.25
CA ALA A 84 19.43 16.39 -6.80
C ALA A 84 19.10 17.48 -5.79
N HIS A 85 17.83 17.90 -5.74
CA HIS A 85 17.29 18.89 -4.82
C HIS A 85 16.19 18.21 -3.96
N GLY A 86 16.05 18.62 -2.73
CA GLY A 86 15.00 18.13 -1.84
C GLY A 86 15.34 16.86 -1.06
N LYS A 87 16.61 16.58 -0.80
CA LYS A 87 17.02 15.43 0.03
C LYS A 87 16.41 15.45 1.41
N MET A 88 16.28 16.62 2.02
CA MET A 88 15.63 16.79 3.32
C MET A 88 14.14 16.42 3.24
N LEU A 89 13.46 16.87 2.19
CA LEU A 89 12.05 16.54 1.97
C LEU A 89 11.86 15.03 1.76
N CYS A 90 12.74 14.37 1.02
CA CYS A 90 12.68 12.92 0.82
C CYS A 90 12.84 12.18 2.15
N ARG A 91 13.72 12.63 3.02
CA ARG A 91 13.90 12.05 4.37
C ARG A 91 12.66 12.23 5.23
N GLU A 92 12.05 13.42 5.20
CA GLU A 92 10.83 13.70 5.94
C GLU A 92 9.65 12.86 5.44
N LEU A 93 9.54 12.66 4.12
CA LEU A 93 8.51 11.81 3.53
C LEU A 93 8.68 10.34 3.94
N LEU A 94 9.91 9.83 3.94
CA LEU A 94 10.20 8.49 4.41
C LEU A 94 9.91 8.34 5.92
N ALA A 95 10.26 9.35 6.70
CA ALA A 95 9.97 9.36 8.14
C ALA A 95 8.45 9.38 8.40
N ALA A 96 7.69 10.16 7.63
CA ALA A 96 6.24 10.21 7.72
C ALA A 96 5.60 8.86 7.37
N GLU A 97 6.06 8.21 6.31
CA GLU A 97 5.59 6.87 5.93
C GLU A 97 5.89 5.84 7.02
N GLN A 98 7.10 5.86 7.58
CA GLN A 98 7.47 4.96 8.67
C GLN A 98 6.69 5.22 9.95
N HIS A 99 6.42 6.47 10.26
CA HIS A 99 5.58 6.83 11.38
C HIS A 99 4.17 6.27 11.24
N LEU A 100 3.59 6.37 10.06
CA LEU A 100 2.28 5.76 9.77
C LEU A 100 2.28 4.25 9.95
N LYS A 101 3.34 3.57 9.48
CA LYS A 101 3.50 2.12 9.71
C LYS A 101 3.56 1.76 11.19
N GLN A 102 4.26 2.55 11.99
CA GLN A 102 4.34 2.36 13.44
C GLN A 102 2.99 2.52 14.13
N LEU A 103 2.12 3.37 13.60
CA LEU A 103 0.75 3.55 14.10
C LEU A 103 -0.20 2.41 13.71
N GLY A 104 0.20 1.54 12.82
CA GLY A 104 -0.59 0.40 12.38
C GLY A 104 -1.12 0.51 10.95
N VAL A 105 -0.71 1.51 10.19
CA VAL A 105 -1.06 1.64 8.77
C VAL A 105 -0.29 0.60 7.96
N LYS A 106 -1.00 -0.11 7.09
CA LYS A 106 -0.42 -1.13 6.22
C LYS A 106 -0.22 -0.59 4.82
N LEU A 107 0.77 -1.10 4.09
CA LEU A 107 0.97 -0.75 2.69
C LEU A 107 0.02 -1.52 1.79
N LEU A 108 -0.65 -0.78 0.91
CA LEU A 108 -1.57 -1.33 -0.07
C LEU A 108 -0.80 -1.91 -1.26
N GLY A 109 -1.27 -3.04 -1.78
CA GLY A 109 -0.64 -3.67 -2.94
C GLY A 109 0.60 -4.50 -2.65
N GLN A 110 1.09 -4.53 -1.41
CA GLN A 110 2.15 -5.45 -0.98
C GLN A 110 1.53 -6.78 -0.55
N GLU A 111 1.02 -7.52 -1.50
CA GLU A 111 0.60 -8.88 -1.26
C GLU A 111 1.83 -9.77 -1.01
N LYS A 112 1.61 -10.88 -0.31
CA LYS A 112 2.65 -11.89 -0.07
C LYS A 112 3.19 -12.38 -1.41
N ARG A 113 4.29 -11.83 -1.87
CA ARG A 113 4.96 -12.27 -3.09
C ARG A 113 6.01 -13.30 -2.75
N LEU A 114 6.09 -14.35 -3.57
CA LEU A 114 7.21 -15.26 -3.52
C LEU A 114 8.45 -14.53 -4.06
N ILE A 115 9.45 -14.36 -3.21
CA ILE A 115 10.72 -13.76 -3.61
C ILE A 115 11.63 -14.88 -4.09
N THR A 116 11.94 -14.87 -5.38
CA THR A 116 12.90 -15.78 -6.00
C THR A 116 14.33 -15.25 -5.86
N ALA A 117 15.32 -16.09 -6.13
CA ALA A 117 16.72 -15.69 -6.09
C ALA A 117 17.02 -14.50 -7.01
N GLU A 118 16.41 -14.46 -8.19
CA GLU A 118 16.57 -13.36 -9.15
C GLU A 118 16.00 -12.05 -8.61
N THR A 119 14.81 -12.10 -8.05
CA THR A 119 14.18 -10.94 -7.39
C THR A 119 15.01 -10.46 -6.20
N ALA A 120 15.54 -11.40 -5.40
CA ALA A 120 16.40 -11.08 -4.26
C ALA A 120 17.68 -10.37 -4.67
N ARG A 121 18.32 -10.80 -5.75
CA ARG A 121 19.50 -10.12 -6.29
C ARG A 121 19.20 -8.70 -6.74
N SER A 122 18.06 -8.50 -7.41
CA SER A 122 17.59 -7.20 -7.84
C SER A 122 17.32 -6.28 -6.65
N MET A 123 16.64 -6.79 -5.62
CA MET A 123 16.36 -6.04 -4.39
C MET A 123 17.64 -5.64 -3.66
N ARG A 124 18.61 -6.55 -3.58
CA ARG A 124 19.91 -6.29 -2.94
C ARG A 124 20.69 -5.19 -3.64
N ARG A 125 20.67 -5.17 -4.99
CA ARG A 125 21.31 -4.09 -5.77
C ARG A 125 20.68 -2.73 -5.53
N ARG A 126 19.36 -2.70 -5.31
CA ARG A 126 18.61 -1.46 -5.03
C ARG A 126 18.59 -1.06 -3.57
N GLY A 127 19.17 -1.90 -2.69
CA GLY A 127 19.12 -1.67 -1.25
C GLY A 127 17.73 -1.82 -0.65
N GLU A 128 16.84 -2.55 -1.31
CA GLU A 128 15.49 -2.82 -0.84
C GLU A 128 15.45 -4.02 0.10
N MET A 129 14.61 -3.94 1.11
CA MET A 129 14.34 -5.07 2.01
C MET A 129 12.99 -5.69 1.68
N PRO A 130 12.84 -7.02 1.78
CA PRO A 130 11.56 -7.65 1.57
C PRO A 130 10.58 -7.33 2.68
N CYS A 131 9.29 -7.37 2.37
CA CYS A 131 8.25 -7.32 3.38
C CYS A 131 8.37 -8.53 4.32
N ALA A 132 8.17 -8.33 5.63
CA ALA A 132 8.27 -9.40 6.62
C ALA A 132 7.32 -10.59 6.37
N GLU A 133 6.22 -10.35 5.65
CA GLU A 133 5.23 -11.37 5.29
C GLU A 133 5.52 -12.07 3.96
N SER A 134 6.56 -11.66 3.23
CA SER A 134 6.91 -12.26 1.95
C SER A 134 7.49 -13.65 2.12
N ARG A 135 7.06 -14.58 1.27
CA ARG A 135 7.67 -15.90 1.20
C ARG A 135 8.93 -15.82 0.35
N MET A 136 9.97 -16.46 0.80
CA MET A 136 11.26 -16.51 0.08
C MET A 136 11.68 -17.94 -0.18
N THR A 137 12.25 -18.17 -1.35
CA THR A 137 12.98 -19.43 -1.61
C THR A 137 14.22 -19.46 -0.72
N PRO A 138 14.77 -20.65 -0.37
CA PRO A 138 16.00 -20.74 0.43
C PRO A 138 17.17 -19.97 -0.17
N LEU A 139 17.33 -20.01 -1.48
CA LEU A 139 18.38 -19.28 -2.19
C LEU A 139 18.19 -17.76 -2.11
N ALA A 140 16.94 -17.28 -2.25
CA ALA A 140 16.62 -15.86 -2.10
C ALA A 140 16.95 -15.35 -0.71
N LYS A 141 16.63 -16.13 0.32
CA LYS A 141 16.95 -15.81 1.71
C LYS A 141 18.46 -15.70 1.92
N ASP A 142 19.24 -16.62 1.40
CA ASP A 142 20.69 -16.59 1.50
C ASP A 142 21.29 -15.36 0.80
N ILE A 143 20.78 -14.97 -0.35
CA ILE A 143 21.20 -13.78 -1.08
C ILE A 143 20.93 -12.51 -0.28
N LEU A 144 19.73 -12.38 0.29
CA LEU A 144 19.33 -11.21 1.06
C LEU A 144 20.06 -11.11 2.41
N GLU A 145 20.42 -12.25 3.02
CA GLU A 145 21.21 -12.30 4.24
C GLU A 145 22.72 -12.10 4.01
N GLY A 146 23.12 -11.94 2.75
CA GLY A 146 24.52 -11.72 2.39
C GLY A 146 25.40 -12.98 2.40
N LYS A 147 24.81 -14.15 2.48
CA LYS A 147 25.53 -15.40 2.34
C LYS A 147 25.88 -15.61 0.88
N SER A 148 27.18 -15.56 0.57
CA SER A 148 27.66 -15.87 -0.77
C SER A 148 27.66 -17.37 -1.00
N LEU A 149 27.10 -17.76 -2.09
CA LEU A 149 27.26 -19.11 -2.63
C LEU A 149 28.52 -19.20 -3.44
#